data_cf68041ed519c5512206a996f40b9744
#
_entry.id   cf68041ed519c5512206a996f40b9744
#
_cell.length_a   1.000
_cell.length_b   1.000
_cell.length_c   1.000
_cell.angle_alpha   90.00
_cell.angle_beta   90.00
_cell.angle_gamma   90.00
#
_symmetry.space_group_name_H-M   'P 1'
#
loop_
_entity.id
_entity.type
_entity.pdbx_description
1 polymer ?
#
loop_
_entity_poly.entity_id
_entity_poly.type
_entity_poly.pdbx_seq_one_letter_code
_entity_poly.pdbx_strand_id
1 'polypeptide(L)'
;MDWTFDFSRQADKFLAQQRLTDDVVIEVIGRALRKLDGEVVAVDLERLHDPWKGFFRVRMQKIRIIFSFDAHARQVSVVIIDFRDSAYRKKR
;
A
#
# COMPACT_ATOMS: atom_id res chain seq x y z
N MET A 1 -16.40 -2.59 3.28
CA MET A 1 -15.19 -3.33 3.64
C MET A 1 -14.85 -3.06 5.09
N ASP A 2 -14.66 -4.11 5.85
CA ASP A 2 -14.46 -3.96 7.31
C ASP A 2 -13.00 -3.92 7.71
N TRP A 3 -12.14 -3.52 6.82
CA TRP A 3 -10.73 -3.39 7.14
C TRP A 3 -10.47 -2.03 7.75
N THR A 4 -9.55 -1.98 8.70
CA THR A 4 -9.04 -0.71 9.22
C THR A 4 -7.68 -0.45 8.58
N PHE A 5 -7.37 0.82 8.38
CA PHE A 5 -6.14 1.24 7.73
C PHE A 5 -5.36 2.16 8.66
N ASP A 6 -4.11 1.82 8.84
CA ASP A 6 -3.19 2.59 9.66
C ASP A 6 -2.10 3.15 8.76
N PHE A 7 -1.95 4.46 8.73
CA PHE A 7 -1.00 5.13 7.85
C PHE A 7 0.19 5.61 8.68
N SER A 8 1.40 5.30 8.20
CA SER A 8 2.59 5.82 8.83
C SER A 8 2.64 7.35 8.69
N ARG A 9 3.48 7.97 9.51
CA ARG A 9 3.68 9.41 9.40
C ARG A 9 4.16 9.80 8.02
N GLN A 10 5.07 9.03 7.43
CA GLN A 10 5.56 9.30 6.09
C GLN A 10 4.43 9.24 5.07
N ALA A 11 3.56 8.23 5.19
CA ALA A 11 2.45 8.09 4.25
C ALA A 11 1.48 9.26 4.37
N ASP A 12 1.12 9.62 5.60
CA ASP A 12 0.23 10.77 5.81
C ASP A 12 0.82 12.05 5.23
N LYS A 13 2.10 12.27 5.47
CA LYS A 13 2.77 13.48 4.99
C LYS A 13 2.79 13.50 3.47
N PHE A 14 3.07 12.37 2.85
CA PHE A 14 3.08 12.30 1.38
C PHE A 14 1.71 12.66 0.81
N LEU A 15 0.66 12.08 1.37
CA LEU A 15 -0.69 12.35 0.88
C LEU A 15 -1.04 13.83 1.04
N ALA A 16 -0.70 14.41 2.17
CA ALA A 16 -0.97 15.84 2.40
C ALA A 16 -0.22 16.71 1.39
N GLN A 17 1.05 16.41 1.13
CA GLN A 17 1.85 17.17 0.20
C GLN A 17 1.35 17.05 -1.23
N GLN A 18 0.80 15.90 -1.59
CA GLN A 18 0.28 15.66 -2.94
C GLN A 18 -1.20 16.02 -3.05
N ARG A 19 -1.81 16.50 -1.97
CA ARG A 19 -3.23 16.87 -1.94
C ARG A 19 -4.12 15.68 -2.31
N LEU A 20 -3.75 14.50 -1.82
CA LEU A 20 -4.51 13.29 -2.01
C LEU A 20 -5.19 12.89 -0.71
N THR A 21 -6.34 12.24 -0.82
CA THR A 21 -7.04 11.73 0.35
C THR A 21 -6.67 10.29 0.62
N ASP A 22 -6.92 9.83 1.84
CA ASP A 22 -6.71 8.44 2.20
C ASP A 22 -7.54 7.52 1.30
N ASP A 23 -8.69 7.98 0.83
CA ASP A 23 -9.62 7.14 0.08
C ASP A 23 -9.00 6.55 -1.18
N VAL A 24 -8.13 7.30 -1.86
CA VAL A 24 -7.51 6.76 -3.08
C VAL A 24 -6.60 5.57 -2.75
N VAL A 25 -5.91 5.62 -1.61
CA VAL A 25 -5.05 4.53 -1.19
C VAL A 25 -5.89 3.35 -0.71
N ILE A 26 -6.92 3.63 0.06
CA ILE A 26 -7.81 2.58 0.58
C ILE A 26 -8.44 1.82 -0.58
N GLU A 27 -8.85 2.51 -1.62
CA GLU A 27 -9.48 1.87 -2.76
C GLU A 27 -8.51 0.95 -3.50
N VAL A 28 -7.30 1.43 -3.78
CA VAL A 28 -6.36 0.60 -4.54
C VAL A 28 -5.87 -0.59 -3.71
N ILE A 29 -5.67 -0.41 -2.42
CA ILE A 29 -5.30 -1.53 -1.56
C ILE A 29 -6.47 -2.50 -1.43
N GLY A 30 -7.70 -2.00 -1.37
CA GLY A 30 -8.87 -2.88 -1.36
C GLY A 30 -8.91 -3.80 -2.56
N ARG A 31 -8.59 -3.28 -3.74
CA ARG A 31 -8.50 -4.13 -4.94
C ARG A 31 -7.36 -5.13 -4.82
N ALA A 32 -6.23 -4.72 -4.25
CA ALA A 32 -5.11 -5.63 -4.05
C ALA A 32 -5.47 -6.77 -3.12
N LEU A 33 -6.18 -6.48 -2.05
CA LEU A 33 -6.61 -7.52 -1.11
C LEU A 33 -7.57 -8.50 -1.77
N ARG A 34 -8.46 -8.01 -2.63
CA ARG A 34 -9.38 -8.88 -3.35
C ARG A 34 -8.62 -9.80 -4.32
N LYS A 35 -7.60 -9.25 -4.98
CA LYS A 35 -6.77 -10.06 -5.86
C LYS A 35 -6.03 -11.15 -5.08
N LEU A 36 -5.52 -10.80 -3.91
CA LEU A 36 -4.84 -11.78 -3.05
C LEU A 36 -5.81 -12.86 -2.56
N ASP A 37 -7.08 -12.52 -2.49
CA ASP A 37 -8.13 -13.47 -2.10
C ASP A 37 -8.66 -14.28 -3.28
N GLY A 38 -8.02 -14.22 -4.44
CA GLY A 38 -8.34 -15.05 -5.58
C GLY A 38 -9.26 -14.43 -6.61
N GLU A 39 -9.70 -13.19 -6.41
CA GLU A 39 -10.58 -12.54 -7.39
C GLU A 39 -9.79 -12.04 -8.58
N VAL A 40 -10.47 -11.94 -9.71
CA VAL A 40 -9.88 -11.36 -10.92
C VAL A 40 -10.08 -9.86 -10.85
N VAL A 41 -9.03 -9.13 -10.50
CA VAL A 41 -9.09 -7.69 -10.30
C VAL A 41 -7.87 -7.06 -10.95
N ALA A 42 -8.09 -5.96 -11.68
CA ALA A 42 -6.99 -5.24 -12.33
C ALA A 42 -6.31 -4.34 -11.30
N VAL A 43 -5.12 -4.72 -10.91
CA VAL A 43 -4.30 -3.94 -9.99
C VAL A 43 -2.85 -4.35 -10.15
N ASP A 44 -1.94 -3.39 -10.10
CA ASP A 44 -0.51 -3.65 -10.23
C ASP A 44 0.04 -3.96 -8.84
N LEU A 45 0.08 -5.24 -8.50
CA LEU A 45 0.42 -5.71 -7.17
C LEU A 45 1.60 -6.65 -7.25
N GLU A 46 2.54 -6.50 -6.32
CA GLU A 46 3.72 -7.34 -6.25
C GLU A 46 4.03 -7.68 -4.79
N ARG A 47 4.34 -8.95 -4.55
CA ARG A 47 4.84 -9.38 -3.26
C ARG A 47 6.34 -9.08 -3.21
N LEU A 48 6.78 -8.45 -2.13
CA LEU A 48 8.17 -8.04 -2.03
C LEU A 48 9.04 -9.14 -1.40
N HIS A 49 10.33 -9.08 -1.70
CA HIS A 49 11.33 -9.99 -1.16
C HIS A 49 12.20 -9.26 -0.14
N ASP A 50 13.12 -9.99 0.49
CA ASP A 50 14.01 -9.38 1.47
C ASP A 50 14.65 -8.12 0.91
N PRO A 51 14.83 -7.09 1.72
CA PRO A 51 14.51 -6.99 3.14
C PRO A 51 13.06 -6.65 3.44
N TRP A 52 12.20 -6.62 2.42
CA TRP A 52 10.79 -6.24 2.54
C TRP A 52 9.86 -7.45 2.61
N LYS A 53 10.40 -8.62 3.01
CA LYS A 53 9.57 -9.82 3.09
C LYS A 53 8.38 -9.59 4.02
N GLY A 54 7.20 -10.01 3.58
CA GLY A 54 5.97 -9.78 4.34
C GLY A 54 5.23 -8.54 3.92
N PHE A 55 5.82 -7.76 3.04
CA PHE A 55 5.20 -6.54 2.53
C PHE A 55 4.83 -6.71 1.07
N PHE A 56 3.94 -5.84 0.62
CA PHE A 56 3.45 -5.82 -0.75
C PHE A 56 3.60 -4.41 -1.30
N ARG A 57 3.77 -4.33 -2.59
CA ARG A 57 3.79 -3.05 -3.30
C ARG A 57 2.60 -3.02 -4.23
N VAL A 58 1.83 -1.94 -4.17
CA VAL A 58 0.80 -1.67 -5.17
C VAL A 58 1.15 -0.35 -5.84
N ARG A 59 0.95 -0.27 -7.14
CA ARG A 59 1.28 0.92 -7.90
C ARG A 59 0.02 1.61 -8.38
N MET A 60 0.01 2.93 -8.22
CA MET A 60 -1.08 3.78 -8.67
C MET A 60 -0.45 4.90 -9.48
N GLN A 61 -0.47 4.76 -10.80
CA GLN A 61 0.21 5.70 -11.70
C GLN A 61 1.71 5.77 -11.38
N LYS A 62 2.23 6.92 -10.98
CA LYS A 62 3.64 7.08 -10.66
C LYS A 62 3.97 6.84 -9.19
N ILE A 63 2.97 6.47 -8.43
CA ILE A 63 3.11 6.34 -6.98
C ILE A 63 3.18 4.88 -6.61
N ARG A 64 4.10 4.53 -5.70
CA ARG A 64 4.20 3.20 -5.12
C ARG A 64 3.79 3.25 -3.67
N ILE A 65 2.96 2.28 -3.29
CA ILE A 65 2.45 2.16 -1.94
C ILE A 65 2.92 0.83 -1.39
N ILE A 66 3.65 0.87 -0.28
CA ILE A 66 4.13 -0.34 0.36
C ILE A 66 3.32 -0.55 1.62
N PHE A 67 2.76 -1.73 1.75
CA PHE A 67 1.87 -2.04 2.85
C PHE A 67 2.03 -3.49 3.28
N SER A 68 1.60 -3.76 4.50
CA SER A 68 1.40 -5.12 4.98
C SER A 68 -0.01 -5.21 5.53
N PHE A 69 -0.45 -6.43 5.82
CA PHE A 69 -1.77 -6.58 6.39
C PHE A 69 -1.83 -7.81 7.27
N ASP A 70 -2.76 -7.76 8.21
CA ASP A 70 -3.07 -8.86 9.10
C ASP A 70 -4.50 -9.27 8.78
N ALA A 71 -4.67 -10.42 8.11
CA ALA A 71 -6.00 -10.87 7.69
C ALA A 71 -6.87 -11.24 8.87
N HIS A 72 -6.26 -11.73 9.94
CA HIS A 72 -6.99 -12.11 11.13
C HIS A 72 -7.58 -10.90 11.84
N ALA A 73 -6.79 -9.85 11.98
CA ALA A 73 -7.24 -8.62 12.60
C ALA A 73 -7.95 -7.68 11.63
N ARG A 74 -7.91 -7.98 10.35
CA ARG A 74 -8.45 -7.14 9.28
C ARG A 74 -7.88 -5.74 9.33
N GLN A 75 -6.57 -5.67 9.44
CA GLN A 75 -5.87 -4.40 9.54
C GLN A 75 -4.79 -4.29 8.49
N VAL A 76 -4.73 -3.14 7.84
CA VAL A 76 -3.71 -2.80 6.85
C VAL A 76 -2.79 -1.76 7.45
N SER A 77 -1.48 -1.95 7.27
CA SER A 77 -0.48 -0.96 7.67
C SER A 77 0.16 -0.40 6.41
N VAL A 78 -0.10 0.86 6.13
CA VAL A 78 0.50 1.57 4.99
C VAL A 78 1.76 2.22 5.50
N VAL A 79 2.93 1.70 5.08
CA VAL A 79 4.20 2.11 5.68
C VAL A 79 4.95 3.14 4.85
N ILE A 80 4.88 3.06 3.53
CA ILE A 80 5.56 4.00 2.65
C ILE A 80 4.67 4.32 1.46
N ILE A 81 4.56 5.61 1.15
CA ILE A 81 4.00 6.07 -0.11
C ILE A 81 5.01 7.03 -0.71
N ASP A 82 5.43 6.76 -1.95
CA ASP A 82 6.40 7.64 -2.60
C ASP A 82 6.32 7.44 -4.10
N PHE A 83 7.02 8.31 -4.81
CA PHE A 83 7.15 8.14 -6.24
C PHE A 83 8.02 6.93 -6.51
N ARG A 84 7.77 6.29 -7.65
CA ARG A 84 8.22 4.93 -7.87
C ARG A 84 9.65 4.68 -7.43
N ASP A 85 10.65 5.19 -7.79
CA ASP A 85 11.97 4.71 -7.42
C ASP A 85 12.40 5.13 -6.02
N SER A 86 11.75 6.15 -5.47
CA SER A 86 12.11 6.65 -4.14
C SER A 86 11.62 5.76 -3.02
N ALA A 87 10.56 4.98 -3.24
CA ALA A 87 9.96 4.19 -2.17
C ALA A 87 10.96 3.20 -1.56
N TYR A 88 11.80 2.58 -2.40
CA TYR A 88 12.75 1.59 -1.92
C TYR A 88 13.98 2.21 -1.28
N ARG A 89 14.30 3.44 -1.65
CA ARG A 89 15.46 4.09 -1.06
C ARG A 89 15.27 4.44 0.40
N LYS A 90 14.02 4.59 0.82
CA LYS A 90 13.73 4.91 2.22
C LYS A 90 14.18 3.81 3.17
N LYS A 91 14.43 2.63 2.67
CA LYS A 91 14.76 1.49 3.48
C LYS A 91 16.24 1.43 3.88
N ARG A 92 17.06 2.19 3.31
CA ARG A 92 18.48 2.13 3.59
C ARG A 92 18.82 2.38 5.02
#